data_8c7a0bc10c93b44166a9adf3532a5e14
#
_entry.id   8c7a0bc10c93b44166a9adf3532a5e14
#
_cell.length_a   1.000
_cell.length_b   1.000
_cell.length_c   1.000
_cell.angle_alpha   90.00
_cell.angle_beta   90.00
_cell.angle_gamma   90.00
#
_symmetry.space_group_name_H-M   'P 1'
#
loop_
_entity.id
_entity.type
_entity.pdbx_description
1 polymer ?
#
loop_
_entity_poly.entity_id
_entity_poly.type
_entity_poly.pdbx_seq_one_letter_code
_entity_poly.pdbx_strand_id
1 'polypeptide(L)'
;LPVLAAGVPCQNSGTHSHYADNCPQGANKELMRYGQQGGIPMEEMPAYIQDVLDLIEYANGDARRTVWGRKRAEAGHPKPFNLKYIGIGNEDMITEVFEERFAMIYKAVREKHPEITVVGTVGPFYEGTDYAEGWRLATEMGVPMVDEHYYVDPGWMIHNQDYYDRYDRTKSKVYLGEYAAHLPGRPNNIETALAEALYLTSVERNADVVEMTSYAPLLAKEGHTQWNPDLIYFNNTEVKPTVGYYTQQMYGQNAGTQYITSHITLSNGQEAVRKRVGVSVVKDEATGDHIVKLVNLLPVEVSSTVKLKGIDLQNPSAVKTLLTGDPKDKQARSVTSAFVDIGGTEFPYTLPAYSFTVIRIHENKGK
;
A
#
# COMPACT_ATOMS: atom_id res chain seq x y z
N LEU A 1 2.38 11.24 -4.02
CA LEU A 1 1.73 11.54 -2.74
C LEU A 1 2.80 11.90 -1.73
N PRO A 2 3.01 13.17 -1.36
CA PRO A 2 3.79 13.55 -0.19
C PRO A 2 2.96 13.32 1.08
N VAL A 3 3.63 12.93 2.17
CA VAL A 3 3.06 12.84 3.50
C VAL A 3 3.71 13.89 4.37
N LEU A 4 2.90 14.75 4.99
CA LEU A 4 3.35 15.86 5.82
C LEU A 4 2.94 15.61 7.27
N ALA A 5 3.73 16.11 8.22
CA ALA A 5 3.34 16.12 9.62
C ALA A 5 2.04 16.94 9.80
N ALA A 6 1.23 16.55 10.76
CA ALA A 6 0.00 17.28 11.11
C ALA A 6 0.26 18.49 12.06
N GLY A 7 1.48 19.00 12.11
CA GLY A 7 1.87 20.04 13.06
C GLY A 7 2.17 19.51 14.47
N VAL A 8 2.32 18.19 14.60
CA VAL A 8 2.76 17.51 15.84
C VAL A 8 4.04 16.73 15.54
N PRO A 9 4.93 16.51 16.53
CA PRO A 9 6.11 15.69 16.35
C PRO A 9 5.73 14.21 16.18
N CYS A 10 6.48 13.47 15.37
CA CYS A 10 6.33 12.01 15.27
C CYS A 10 6.54 11.35 16.64
N GLN A 11 5.85 10.22 16.87
CA GLN A 11 5.93 9.46 18.13
C GLN A 11 7.35 9.06 18.54
N ASN A 12 8.25 8.86 17.59
CA ASN A 12 9.66 8.52 17.79
C ASN A 12 10.61 9.68 17.48
N SER A 13 10.13 10.91 17.49
CA SER A 13 10.96 12.07 17.17
C SER A 13 12.01 12.34 18.26
N GLY A 14 13.16 12.90 17.87
CA GLY A 14 14.15 13.42 18.80
C GLY A 14 13.59 14.52 19.72
N THR A 15 12.58 15.23 19.28
CA THR A 15 11.86 16.21 20.08
C THR A 15 11.18 15.58 21.28
N HIS A 16 10.59 14.39 21.12
CA HIS A 16 10.02 13.63 22.21
C HIS A 16 11.07 13.20 23.22
N SER A 17 12.15 12.62 22.75
CA SER A 17 13.30 12.23 23.59
C SER A 17 13.94 13.45 24.28
N HIS A 18 14.04 14.57 23.58
CA HIS A 18 14.58 15.79 24.13
C HIS A 18 13.75 16.34 25.30
N TYR A 19 12.44 16.28 25.23
CA TYR A 19 11.58 16.62 26.36
C TYR A 19 11.76 15.67 27.53
N ALA A 20 11.89 14.37 27.27
CA ALA A 20 12.15 13.38 28.31
C ALA A 20 13.49 13.60 29.00
N ASP A 21 14.55 13.87 28.23
CA ASP A 21 15.92 14.07 28.72
C ASP A 21 16.12 15.38 29.49
N ASN A 22 15.39 16.42 29.13
CA ASN A 22 15.52 17.75 29.77
C ASN A 22 14.46 18.02 30.82
N CYS A 23 13.67 17.04 31.16
CA CYS A 23 12.60 17.18 32.11
C CYS A 23 13.14 17.06 33.55
N PRO A 24 12.85 18.01 34.45
CA PRO A 24 13.12 17.81 35.87
C PRO A 24 12.37 16.59 36.39
N GLN A 25 13.06 15.77 37.20
CA GLN A 25 12.40 14.63 37.83
C GLN A 25 11.13 15.08 38.57
N GLY A 26 9.98 14.49 38.20
CA GLY A 26 8.67 14.84 38.74
C GLY A 26 7.77 15.66 37.83
N ALA A 27 8.33 16.38 36.85
CA ALA A 27 7.55 17.08 35.80
C ALA A 27 7.38 16.24 34.53
N ASN A 28 8.01 15.09 34.48
CA ASN A 28 8.12 14.21 33.31
C ASN A 28 6.76 13.84 32.69
N LYS A 29 5.77 13.54 33.53
CA LYS A 29 4.45 13.15 33.02
C LYS A 29 3.74 14.28 32.30
N GLU A 30 3.95 15.50 32.73
CA GLU A 30 3.32 16.67 32.15
C GLU A 30 4.00 17.11 30.86
N LEU A 31 5.34 17.07 30.84
CA LEU A 31 6.12 17.41 29.65
C LEU A 31 6.15 16.27 28.60
N MET A 32 6.10 15.01 29.00
CA MET A 32 5.85 13.91 28.08
C MET A 32 4.47 13.99 27.41
N ARG A 33 3.49 14.65 28.06
CA ARG A 33 2.23 15.01 27.40
C ARG A 33 2.42 16.02 26.26
N TYR A 34 3.49 16.79 26.28
CA TYR A 34 3.82 17.74 25.22
C TYR A 34 4.61 17.11 24.06
N GLY A 35 5.05 15.87 24.12
CA GLY A 35 5.65 15.15 23.02
C GLY A 35 4.80 15.25 21.76
N GLN A 36 4.09 14.23 21.39
CA GLN A 36 3.11 14.33 20.28
C GLN A 36 1.97 15.33 20.56
N GLN A 37 1.67 15.62 21.82
CA GLN A 37 0.63 16.56 22.20
C GLN A 37 1.08 18.03 22.18
N GLY A 38 2.38 18.32 22.15
CA GLY A 38 2.90 19.70 22.12
C GLY A 38 2.58 20.41 20.81
N GLY A 39 3.03 19.85 19.74
CA GLY A 39 2.82 20.38 18.39
C GLY A 39 3.42 21.79 18.18
N ILE A 40 3.15 22.33 17.01
CA ILE A 40 3.45 23.73 16.67
C ILE A 40 2.55 24.64 17.51
N PRO A 41 3.06 25.76 18.08
CA PRO A 41 2.22 26.76 18.75
C PRO A 41 1.05 27.18 17.86
N MET A 42 -0.14 27.35 18.45
CA MET A 42 -1.35 27.65 17.68
C MET A 42 -1.26 28.97 16.90
N GLU A 43 -0.51 29.93 17.40
CA GLU A 43 -0.22 31.19 16.72
C GLU A 43 0.66 31.02 15.46
N GLU A 44 1.42 29.92 15.36
CA GLU A 44 2.26 29.59 14.20
C GLU A 44 1.55 28.69 13.18
N MET A 45 0.44 28.05 13.57
CA MET A 45 -0.33 27.17 12.67
C MET A 45 -0.75 27.83 11.34
N PRO A 46 -1.15 29.11 11.29
CA PRO A 46 -1.45 29.78 10.01
C PRO A 46 -0.26 29.80 9.04
N ALA A 47 0.96 30.00 9.54
CA ALA A 47 2.17 29.98 8.71
C ALA A 47 2.47 28.55 8.21
N TYR A 48 2.36 27.56 9.09
CA TYR A 48 2.52 26.15 8.70
C TYR A 48 1.50 25.70 7.65
N ILE A 49 0.24 26.10 7.80
CA ILE A 49 -0.81 25.83 6.82
C ILE A 49 -0.47 26.49 5.47
N GLN A 50 0.06 27.71 5.50
CA GLN A 50 0.50 28.37 4.26
C GLN A 50 1.59 27.60 3.57
N ASP A 51 2.56 27.01 4.30
CA ASP A 51 3.61 26.17 3.74
C ASP A 51 3.02 24.89 3.06
N VAL A 52 1.98 24.31 3.64
CA VAL A 52 1.24 23.17 3.01
C VAL A 52 0.59 23.61 1.68
N LEU A 53 -0.07 24.76 1.68
CA LEU A 53 -0.69 25.31 0.45
C LEU A 53 0.36 25.69 -0.59
N ASP A 54 1.49 26.25 -0.17
CA ASP A 54 2.61 26.61 -1.03
C ASP A 54 3.25 25.37 -1.67
N LEU A 55 3.33 24.23 -0.96
CA LEU A 55 3.77 22.96 -1.54
C LEU A 55 2.82 22.51 -2.66
N ILE A 56 1.52 22.62 -2.47
CA ILE A 56 0.53 22.27 -3.51
C ILE A 56 0.68 23.22 -4.70
N GLU A 57 0.83 24.54 -4.46
CA GLU A 57 1.07 25.51 -5.52
C GLU A 57 2.41 25.25 -6.23
N TYR A 58 3.46 24.87 -5.50
CA TYR A 58 4.72 24.46 -6.12
C TYR A 58 4.52 23.27 -7.05
N ALA A 59 3.79 22.26 -6.61
CA ALA A 59 3.54 21.06 -7.41
C ALA A 59 2.66 21.33 -8.64
N ASN A 60 1.59 22.09 -8.49
CA ASN A 60 0.52 22.21 -9.48
C ASN A 60 0.31 23.60 -10.07
N GLY A 61 0.84 24.66 -9.44
CA GLY A 61 0.61 26.04 -9.83
C GLY A 61 1.11 26.35 -11.24
N ASP A 62 0.44 27.28 -11.90
CA ASP A 62 0.84 27.76 -13.21
C ASP A 62 2.17 28.53 -13.13
N ALA A 63 3.15 28.15 -13.94
CA ALA A 63 4.50 28.73 -13.95
C ALA A 63 4.55 30.22 -14.30
N ARG A 64 3.50 30.79 -14.89
CA ARG A 64 3.43 32.19 -15.28
C ARG A 64 2.60 33.04 -14.31
N ARG A 65 1.68 32.41 -13.58
CA ARG A 65 0.65 33.10 -12.79
C ARG A 65 0.87 32.99 -11.28
N THR A 66 1.58 31.94 -10.81
CA THR A 66 1.76 31.71 -9.38
C THR A 66 3.22 31.84 -8.97
N VAL A 67 3.46 32.17 -7.70
CA VAL A 67 4.80 32.37 -7.16
C VAL A 67 5.58 31.06 -7.17
N TRP A 68 5.00 30.01 -6.61
CA TRP A 68 5.66 28.72 -6.45
C TRP A 68 5.71 27.92 -7.76
N GLY A 69 4.73 28.07 -8.64
CA GLY A 69 4.79 27.52 -10.00
C GLY A 69 5.95 28.12 -10.80
N ARG A 70 6.25 29.42 -10.63
CA ARG A 70 7.42 30.07 -11.24
C ARG A 70 8.72 29.50 -10.67
N LYS A 71 8.84 29.37 -9.34
CA LYS A 71 10.01 28.75 -8.72
C LYS A 71 10.25 27.32 -9.18
N ARG A 72 9.19 26.53 -9.35
CA ARG A 72 9.29 25.20 -9.96
C ARG A 72 9.85 25.25 -11.37
N ALA A 73 9.39 26.21 -12.20
CA ALA A 73 9.88 26.37 -13.57
C ALA A 73 11.37 26.81 -13.61
N GLU A 74 11.77 27.72 -12.72
CA GLU A 74 13.17 28.13 -12.55
C GLU A 74 14.08 26.98 -12.11
N ALA A 75 13.52 26.00 -11.33
CA ALA A 75 14.20 24.75 -10.99
C ALA A 75 14.25 23.72 -12.14
N GLY A 76 13.83 24.07 -13.35
CA GLY A 76 13.88 23.21 -14.54
C GLY A 76 12.60 22.41 -14.81
N HIS A 77 11.53 22.61 -14.04
CA HIS A 77 10.28 21.89 -14.16
C HIS A 77 9.09 22.81 -14.50
N PRO A 78 8.98 23.31 -15.75
CA PRO A 78 7.93 24.27 -16.12
C PRO A 78 6.50 23.68 -16.11
N LYS A 79 6.36 22.36 -16.29
CA LYS A 79 5.07 21.67 -16.26
C LYS A 79 4.67 21.31 -14.84
N PRO A 80 3.37 21.38 -14.48
CA PRO A 80 2.87 20.84 -13.21
C PRO A 80 3.22 19.37 -13.01
N PHE A 81 3.43 18.98 -11.76
CA PHE A 81 3.63 17.57 -11.38
C PHE A 81 2.33 16.78 -11.29
N ASN A 82 1.18 17.44 -11.40
CA ASN A 82 -0.15 16.83 -11.29
C ASN A 82 -0.35 16.09 -9.97
N LEU A 83 0.05 16.72 -8.87
CA LEU A 83 -0.23 16.22 -7.54
C LEU A 83 -1.73 16.07 -7.34
N LYS A 84 -2.17 14.88 -6.91
CA LYS A 84 -3.58 14.55 -6.68
C LYS A 84 -3.87 14.23 -5.21
N TYR A 85 -2.89 13.75 -4.49
CA TYR A 85 -3.03 13.27 -3.12
C TYR A 85 -2.00 13.91 -2.22
N ILE A 86 -2.40 14.24 -0.99
CA ILE A 86 -1.51 14.69 0.07
C ILE A 86 -1.87 13.99 1.38
N GLY A 87 -0.90 13.32 1.99
CA GLY A 87 -1.04 12.74 3.32
C GLY A 87 -0.79 13.79 4.40
N ILE A 88 -1.62 13.80 5.43
CA ILE A 88 -1.47 14.64 6.61
C ILE A 88 -1.42 13.76 7.85
N GLY A 89 -0.29 13.81 8.54
CA GLY A 89 0.05 12.90 9.64
C GLY A 89 0.70 11.60 9.15
N ASN A 90 1.43 10.95 10.03
CA ASN A 90 2.04 9.63 9.81
C ASN A 90 2.13 8.88 11.14
N GLU A 91 1.29 7.85 11.30
CA GLU A 91 1.26 7.02 12.51
C GLU A 91 1.06 7.84 13.81
N ASP A 92 0.42 8.98 13.72
CA ASP A 92 0.22 9.84 14.88
C ASP A 92 -0.74 9.20 15.88
N MET A 93 -0.49 9.49 17.16
CA MET A 93 -1.51 9.29 18.20
C MET A 93 -2.64 10.29 17.96
N ILE A 94 -3.85 9.79 17.90
CA ILE A 94 -5.04 10.63 17.63
C ILE A 94 -5.47 11.31 18.94
N THR A 95 -4.77 12.37 19.29
CA THR A 95 -5.02 13.20 20.47
C THR A 95 -5.83 14.44 20.10
N GLU A 96 -6.39 15.12 21.10
CA GLU A 96 -7.10 16.40 20.87
C GLU A 96 -6.21 17.43 20.15
N VAL A 97 -4.90 17.45 20.46
CA VAL A 97 -3.93 18.33 19.82
C VAL A 97 -3.73 17.98 18.35
N PHE A 98 -3.68 16.70 18.03
CA PHE A 98 -3.65 16.22 16.64
C PHE A 98 -4.93 16.59 15.90
N GLU A 99 -6.10 16.27 16.47
CA GLU A 99 -7.40 16.53 15.85
C GLU A 99 -7.57 18.00 15.47
N GLU A 100 -7.22 18.91 16.39
CA GLU A 100 -7.34 20.35 16.16
C GLU A 100 -6.47 20.80 14.97
N ARG A 101 -5.21 20.40 14.93
CA ARG A 101 -4.27 20.78 13.89
C ARG A 101 -4.59 20.13 12.55
N PHE A 102 -4.94 18.85 12.57
CA PHE A 102 -5.39 18.14 11.36
C PHE A 102 -6.62 18.84 10.76
N ALA A 103 -7.61 19.19 11.59
CA ALA A 103 -8.81 19.86 11.15
C ALA A 103 -8.52 21.22 10.49
N MET A 104 -7.58 22.00 11.04
CA MET A 104 -7.18 23.27 10.46
C MET A 104 -6.54 23.11 9.08
N ILE A 105 -5.60 22.16 8.95
CA ILE A 105 -4.92 21.88 7.69
C ILE A 105 -5.91 21.33 6.66
N TYR A 106 -6.71 20.33 7.04
CA TYR A 106 -7.70 19.71 6.16
C TYR A 106 -8.70 20.72 5.60
N LYS A 107 -9.24 21.59 6.47
CA LYS A 107 -10.16 22.66 6.06
C LYS A 107 -9.52 23.61 5.06
N ALA A 108 -8.30 24.05 5.32
CA ALA A 108 -7.59 24.98 4.43
C ALA A 108 -7.29 24.36 3.06
N VAL A 109 -6.82 23.11 3.03
CA VAL A 109 -6.57 22.39 1.76
C VAL A 109 -7.87 22.21 1.00
N ARG A 110 -8.94 21.75 1.65
CA ARG A 110 -10.24 21.54 1.00
C ARG A 110 -10.83 22.82 0.43
N GLU A 111 -10.63 23.96 1.13
CA GLU A 111 -11.12 25.27 0.68
C GLU A 111 -10.34 25.81 -0.53
N LYS A 112 -9.02 25.69 -0.51
CA LYS A 112 -8.14 26.29 -1.53
C LYS A 112 -7.83 25.36 -2.69
N HIS A 113 -7.80 24.05 -2.44
CA HIS A 113 -7.42 23.00 -3.38
C HIS A 113 -8.40 21.83 -3.33
N PRO A 114 -9.69 22.05 -3.67
CA PRO A 114 -10.70 20.99 -3.63
C PRO A 114 -10.41 19.82 -4.59
N GLU A 115 -9.51 20.00 -5.55
CA GLU A 115 -9.02 18.99 -6.48
C GLU A 115 -8.03 18.01 -5.84
N ILE A 116 -7.49 18.34 -4.64
CA ILE A 116 -6.54 17.49 -3.91
C ILE A 116 -7.30 16.58 -2.96
N THR A 117 -7.03 15.29 -3.07
CA THR A 117 -7.49 14.29 -2.10
C THR A 117 -6.55 14.28 -0.90
N VAL A 118 -7.08 14.68 0.26
CA VAL A 118 -6.34 14.55 1.53
C VAL A 118 -6.47 13.13 2.05
N VAL A 119 -5.35 12.57 2.49
CA VAL A 119 -5.24 11.25 3.11
C VAL A 119 -4.89 11.47 4.58
N GLY A 120 -5.77 11.07 5.50
CA GLY A 120 -5.56 11.22 6.93
C GLY A 120 -5.02 9.95 7.57
N THR A 121 -4.06 10.06 8.51
CA THR A 121 -3.56 8.90 9.24
C THR A 121 -4.62 8.33 10.20
N VAL A 122 -4.60 7.01 10.39
CA VAL A 122 -5.40 6.31 11.41
C VAL A 122 -4.50 5.51 12.37
N GLY A 123 -3.29 5.99 12.60
CA GLY A 123 -2.33 5.39 13.51
C GLY A 123 -1.50 4.27 12.89
N PRO A 124 -0.66 3.58 13.72
CA PRO A 124 0.36 2.63 13.25
C PRO A 124 -0.10 1.17 13.20
N PHE A 125 -1.38 0.87 13.50
CA PHE A 125 -1.88 -0.50 13.64
C PHE A 125 -3.24 -0.69 12.98
N TYR A 126 -3.57 -1.94 12.66
CA TYR A 126 -4.87 -2.34 12.09
C TYR A 126 -6.03 -2.35 13.09
N GLU A 127 -5.76 -2.07 14.35
CA GLU A 127 -6.73 -2.03 15.45
C GLU A 127 -6.20 -1.15 16.60
N GLY A 128 -7.03 -0.92 17.62
CA GLY A 128 -6.66 -0.17 18.80
C GLY A 128 -7.26 1.24 18.83
N THR A 129 -6.86 2.02 19.82
CA THR A 129 -7.47 3.33 20.09
C THR A 129 -7.21 4.31 18.96
N ASP A 130 -5.95 4.45 18.52
CA ASP A 130 -5.60 5.39 17.45
C ASP A 130 -6.30 5.05 16.14
N TYR A 131 -6.40 3.75 15.80
CA TYR A 131 -7.16 3.28 14.65
C TYR A 131 -8.65 3.68 14.76
N ALA A 132 -9.28 3.39 15.89
CA ALA A 132 -10.69 3.69 16.10
C ALA A 132 -10.97 5.20 16.06
N GLU A 133 -10.16 6.00 16.76
CA GLU A 133 -10.30 7.46 16.80
C GLU A 133 -9.96 8.11 15.44
N GLY A 134 -8.94 7.63 14.74
CA GLY A 134 -8.62 8.11 13.39
C GLY A 134 -9.75 7.87 12.40
N TRP A 135 -10.37 6.69 12.43
CA TRP A 135 -11.55 6.39 11.62
C TRP A 135 -12.79 7.22 12.03
N ARG A 136 -12.99 7.47 13.33
CA ARG A 136 -14.04 8.36 13.83
C ARG A 136 -13.85 9.76 13.26
N LEU A 137 -12.66 10.34 13.46
CA LEU A 137 -12.31 11.67 12.98
C LEU A 137 -12.51 11.82 11.47
N ALA A 138 -11.97 10.86 10.70
CA ALA A 138 -12.12 10.84 9.25
C ALA A 138 -13.59 10.80 8.81
N THR A 139 -14.41 9.99 9.49
CA THR A 139 -15.85 9.87 9.21
C THR A 139 -16.59 11.17 9.53
N GLU A 140 -16.35 11.75 10.71
CA GLU A 140 -17.00 12.99 11.15
C GLU A 140 -16.66 14.19 10.26
N MET A 141 -15.42 14.26 9.81
CA MET A 141 -14.95 15.35 8.95
C MET A 141 -15.20 15.12 7.46
N GLY A 142 -15.59 13.91 7.06
CA GLY A 142 -15.76 13.53 5.65
C GLY A 142 -14.43 13.53 4.90
N VAL A 143 -13.36 13.04 5.54
CA VAL A 143 -12.05 12.85 4.90
C VAL A 143 -12.20 11.78 3.83
N PRO A 144 -11.77 12.05 2.57
CA PRO A 144 -12.05 11.12 1.47
C PRO A 144 -11.26 9.81 1.54
N MET A 145 -10.07 9.82 2.15
CA MET A 145 -9.18 8.67 2.22
C MET A 145 -8.41 8.65 3.54
N VAL A 146 -8.17 7.46 4.08
CA VAL A 146 -7.33 7.24 5.25
C VAL A 146 -6.12 6.40 4.92
N ASP A 147 -5.04 6.61 5.67
CA ASP A 147 -3.79 5.88 5.57
C ASP A 147 -3.73 4.83 6.69
N GLU A 148 -3.79 3.55 6.30
CA GLU A 148 -3.67 2.42 7.21
C GLU A 148 -2.29 1.81 7.14
N HIS A 149 -1.74 1.52 8.32
CA HIS A 149 -0.43 0.88 8.46
C HIS A 149 -0.54 -0.38 9.31
N TYR A 150 0.08 -1.47 8.86
CA TYR A 150 0.27 -2.66 9.69
C TYR A 150 1.38 -3.57 9.21
N TYR A 151 2.20 -3.97 10.16
CA TYR A 151 3.25 -4.98 10.00
C TYR A 151 2.82 -6.20 10.80
N VAL A 152 2.47 -7.27 10.12
CA VAL A 152 1.83 -8.46 10.72
C VAL A 152 2.55 -9.73 10.31
N ASP A 153 2.31 -10.83 11.04
CA ASP A 153 2.89 -12.11 10.64
C ASP A 153 2.14 -12.74 9.44
N PRO A 154 2.79 -13.67 8.71
CA PRO A 154 2.14 -14.38 7.59
C PRO A 154 0.83 -15.07 7.98
N GLY A 155 0.72 -15.56 9.22
CA GLY A 155 -0.50 -16.20 9.74
C GLY A 155 -1.66 -15.20 9.78
N TRP A 156 -1.41 -13.97 10.23
CA TRP A 156 -2.41 -12.92 10.22
C TRP A 156 -2.94 -12.68 8.80
N MET A 157 -2.08 -12.52 7.82
CA MET A 157 -2.48 -12.31 6.41
C MET A 157 -3.29 -13.49 5.86
N ILE A 158 -2.90 -14.73 6.18
CA ILE A 158 -3.61 -15.94 5.77
C ILE A 158 -5.02 -15.99 6.39
N HIS A 159 -5.18 -15.58 7.65
CA HIS A 159 -6.43 -15.70 8.37
C HIS A 159 -7.37 -14.51 8.24
N ASN A 160 -6.88 -13.34 7.82
CA ASN A 160 -7.65 -12.10 7.70
C ASN A 160 -7.87 -11.63 6.25
N GLN A 161 -8.01 -12.55 5.30
CA GLN A 161 -8.31 -12.22 3.91
C GLN A 161 -9.69 -11.55 3.73
N ASP A 162 -10.55 -11.60 4.73
CA ASP A 162 -11.84 -10.91 4.78
C ASP A 162 -11.80 -9.57 5.51
N TYR A 163 -10.61 -9.05 5.84
CA TYR A 163 -10.45 -7.83 6.64
C TYR A 163 -11.20 -6.65 6.03
N TYR A 164 -11.02 -6.38 4.75
CA TYR A 164 -11.70 -5.29 4.04
C TYR A 164 -13.11 -5.63 3.56
N ASP A 165 -13.53 -6.89 3.59
CA ASP A 165 -14.90 -7.29 3.20
C ASP A 165 -15.95 -6.66 4.14
N ARG A 166 -15.56 -6.32 5.36
CA ARG A 166 -16.42 -5.75 6.41
C ARG A 166 -16.52 -4.22 6.40
N TYR A 167 -15.73 -3.56 5.55
CA TYR A 167 -15.69 -2.10 5.52
C TYR A 167 -16.95 -1.50 4.90
N ASP A 168 -17.39 -0.39 5.48
CA ASP A 168 -18.50 0.41 4.94
C ASP A 168 -18.05 1.15 3.67
N ARG A 169 -18.62 0.77 2.53
CA ARG A 169 -18.28 1.32 1.22
C ARG A 169 -18.67 2.79 1.03
N THR A 170 -19.47 3.34 1.95
CA THR A 170 -19.92 4.74 1.92
C THR A 170 -18.97 5.69 2.66
N LYS A 171 -18.01 5.15 3.41
CA LYS A 171 -17.02 5.91 4.18
C LYS A 171 -15.75 6.18 3.38
N SER A 172 -14.73 6.71 4.05
CA SER A 172 -13.41 6.99 3.48
C SER A 172 -12.85 5.76 2.75
N LYS A 173 -12.18 5.99 1.64
CA LYS A 173 -11.35 4.97 1.00
C LYS A 173 -10.08 4.72 1.80
N VAL A 174 -9.41 3.63 1.50
CA VAL A 174 -8.16 3.24 2.17
C VAL A 174 -6.99 3.38 1.20
N TYR A 175 -5.96 4.03 1.66
CA TYR A 175 -4.59 3.86 1.21
C TYR A 175 -3.90 2.96 2.24
N LEU A 176 -3.53 1.73 1.85
CA LEU A 176 -2.69 0.88 2.68
C LEU A 176 -1.25 1.33 2.48
N GLY A 177 -0.86 2.37 3.23
CA GLY A 177 0.36 3.13 2.97
C GLY A 177 1.63 2.46 3.44
N GLU A 178 1.52 1.62 4.48
CA GLU A 178 2.63 0.80 4.94
C GLU A 178 2.15 -0.58 5.35
N TYR A 179 2.73 -1.63 4.77
CA TYR A 179 2.50 -3.01 5.18
C TYR A 179 3.67 -3.91 4.81
N ALA A 180 3.84 -4.95 5.59
CA ALA A 180 4.71 -6.09 5.28
C ALA A 180 4.35 -7.30 6.13
N ALA A 181 4.71 -8.50 5.64
CA ALA A 181 4.68 -9.73 6.43
C ALA A 181 6.00 -9.87 7.21
N HIS A 182 5.91 -9.96 8.54
CA HIS A 182 7.06 -10.08 9.41
C HIS A 182 7.08 -11.43 10.14
N LEU A 183 8.13 -12.22 9.93
CA LEU A 183 8.48 -13.38 10.76
C LEU A 183 9.46 -12.99 11.88
N PRO A 184 9.62 -13.79 12.92
CA PRO A 184 10.72 -13.62 13.89
C PRO A 184 12.08 -13.53 13.16
N GLY A 185 12.89 -12.55 13.55
CA GLY A 185 14.17 -12.24 12.86
C GLY A 185 13.99 -11.50 11.53
N ARG A 186 12.75 -11.20 11.14
CA ARG A 186 12.37 -10.38 9.98
C ARG A 186 13.08 -10.73 8.66
N PRO A 187 13.13 -12.02 8.23
CA PRO A 187 13.64 -12.34 6.91
C PRO A 187 12.66 -11.85 5.84
N ASN A 188 13.18 -11.42 4.69
CA ASN A 188 12.42 -11.31 3.45
C ASN A 188 12.70 -12.58 2.63
N ASN A 189 11.72 -13.48 2.53
CA ASN A 189 11.84 -14.80 1.90
C ASN A 189 10.55 -15.19 1.17
N ILE A 190 10.50 -16.39 0.58
CA ILE A 190 9.32 -16.89 -0.13
C ILE A 190 8.09 -16.92 0.79
N GLU A 191 8.22 -17.31 2.07
CA GLU A 191 7.07 -17.39 2.97
C GLU A 191 6.40 -16.04 3.17
N THR A 192 7.19 -14.99 3.48
CA THR A 192 6.64 -13.63 3.64
C THR A 192 6.12 -13.07 2.33
N ALA A 193 6.85 -13.25 1.23
CA ALA A 193 6.45 -12.76 -0.09
C ALA A 193 5.14 -13.38 -0.60
N LEU A 194 4.92 -14.69 -0.34
CA LEU A 194 3.69 -15.36 -0.73
C LEU A 194 2.51 -15.05 0.19
N ALA A 195 2.75 -14.80 1.48
CA ALA A 195 1.70 -14.33 2.38
C ALA A 195 1.18 -12.94 1.95
N GLU A 196 2.09 -12.04 1.58
CA GLU A 196 1.75 -10.75 0.98
C GLU A 196 1.00 -10.95 -0.36
N ALA A 197 1.49 -11.82 -1.23
CA ALA A 197 0.81 -12.13 -2.50
C ALA A 197 -0.62 -12.63 -2.28
N LEU A 198 -0.83 -13.52 -1.33
CA LEU A 198 -2.14 -14.05 -0.97
C LEU A 198 -3.05 -12.94 -0.45
N TYR A 199 -2.57 -12.12 0.47
CA TYR A 199 -3.34 -11.02 1.05
C TYR A 199 -3.73 -9.99 -0.02
N LEU A 200 -2.84 -9.66 -0.94
CA LEU A 200 -3.11 -8.74 -2.04
C LEU A 200 -4.20 -9.23 -3.01
N THR A 201 -4.47 -10.54 -3.11
CA THR A 201 -5.64 -11.02 -3.86
C THR A 201 -6.95 -10.54 -3.24
N SER A 202 -7.01 -10.46 -1.91
CA SER A 202 -8.17 -9.95 -1.20
C SER A 202 -8.25 -8.42 -1.22
N VAL A 203 -7.13 -7.74 -1.25
CA VAL A 203 -7.07 -6.28 -1.45
C VAL A 203 -7.62 -5.91 -2.83
N GLU A 204 -7.22 -6.60 -3.90
CA GLU A 204 -7.80 -6.38 -5.24
C GLU A 204 -9.31 -6.68 -5.28
N ARG A 205 -9.79 -7.70 -4.54
CA ARG A 205 -11.23 -7.97 -4.42
C ARG A 205 -11.98 -6.80 -3.78
N ASN A 206 -11.33 -6.04 -2.94
CA ASN A 206 -11.85 -4.88 -2.24
C ASN A 206 -11.35 -3.54 -2.83
N ALA A 207 -11.09 -3.49 -4.13
CA ALA A 207 -10.62 -2.28 -4.81
C ALA A 207 -11.62 -1.12 -4.77
N ASP A 208 -12.87 -1.38 -4.40
CA ASP A 208 -13.89 -0.38 -4.10
C ASP A 208 -13.71 0.29 -2.72
N VAL A 209 -12.85 -0.25 -1.87
CA VAL A 209 -12.43 0.30 -0.57
C VAL A 209 -10.98 0.70 -0.58
N VAL A 210 -10.08 -0.21 -0.97
CA VAL A 210 -8.62 0.01 -0.98
C VAL A 210 -8.19 0.50 -2.36
N GLU A 211 -7.95 1.78 -2.49
CA GLU A 211 -7.58 2.40 -3.77
C GLU A 211 -6.09 2.29 -4.09
N MET A 212 -5.25 2.27 -3.07
CA MET A 212 -3.79 2.22 -3.24
C MET A 212 -3.14 1.37 -2.15
N THR A 213 -1.98 0.79 -2.49
CA THR A 213 -1.11 0.11 -1.53
C THR A 213 0.35 0.48 -1.75
N SER A 214 1.13 0.53 -0.68
CA SER A 214 2.58 0.73 -0.71
C SER A 214 3.26 -0.18 0.30
N TYR A 215 4.15 -1.05 -0.18
CA TYR A 215 5.03 -1.78 0.73
C TYR A 215 6.00 -0.82 1.42
N ALA A 216 6.27 -1.03 2.69
CA ALA A 216 7.23 -0.24 3.44
C ALA A 216 8.12 -1.12 4.36
N PRO A 217 9.36 -0.64 4.62
CA PRO A 217 10.09 0.42 3.91
C PRO A 217 10.56 -0.01 2.52
N LEU A 218 10.74 0.95 1.61
CA LEU A 218 11.03 0.67 0.22
C LEU A 218 12.53 0.47 -0.06
N LEU A 219 13.38 1.40 0.39
CA LEU A 219 14.79 1.47 0.01
C LEU A 219 15.69 1.56 1.22
N ALA A 220 16.77 0.76 1.21
CA ALA A 220 17.79 0.84 2.24
C ALA A 220 19.20 0.74 1.66
N LYS A 221 20.08 1.64 2.11
CA LYS A 221 21.51 1.50 1.85
C LYS A 221 22.10 0.44 2.80
N GLU A 222 22.79 -0.56 2.25
CA GLU A 222 23.42 -1.63 3.03
C GLU A 222 24.34 -1.06 4.13
N GLY A 223 24.19 -1.55 5.36
CA GLY A 223 24.95 -1.10 6.52
C GLY A 223 24.54 0.29 7.07
N HIS A 224 23.52 0.94 6.51
CA HIS A 224 23.07 2.28 6.87
C HIS A 224 21.55 2.37 6.97
N THR A 225 20.91 1.34 7.49
CA THR A 225 19.46 1.32 7.75
C THR A 225 19.20 1.03 9.23
N GLN A 226 18.12 1.63 9.76
CA GLN A 226 17.63 1.38 11.13
C GLN A 226 16.52 0.33 11.15
N TRP A 227 16.07 -0.13 9.98
CA TRP A 227 14.96 -1.05 9.82
C TRP A 227 15.33 -2.25 8.95
N ASN A 228 14.63 -3.35 9.17
CA ASN A 228 14.61 -4.51 8.28
C ASN A 228 13.29 -5.29 8.43
N PRO A 229 12.78 -5.96 7.37
CA PRO A 229 13.34 -5.91 6.02
C PRO A 229 12.94 -4.61 5.30
N ASP A 230 13.80 -4.18 4.39
CA ASP A 230 13.45 -3.23 3.36
C ASP A 230 13.20 -3.99 2.05
N LEU A 231 12.47 -3.41 1.11
CA LEU A 231 12.11 -4.09 -0.13
C LEU A 231 13.28 -4.21 -1.10
N ILE A 232 14.09 -3.14 -1.19
CA ILE A 232 15.21 -3.04 -2.11
C ILE A 232 16.42 -2.52 -1.33
N TYR A 233 17.47 -3.33 -1.26
CA TYR A 233 18.75 -2.87 -0.76
C TYR A 233 19.63 -2.37 -1.89
N PHE A 234 20.52 -1.45 -1.58
CA PHE A 234 21.51 -0.95 -2.53
C PHE A 234 22.81 -0.56 -1.84
N ASN A 235 23.87 -0.51 -2.62
CA ASN A 235 25.14 0.09 -2.26
C ASN A 235 25.61 1.00 -3.39
N ASN A 236 26.88 1.38 -3.40
CA ASN A 236 27.39 2.34 -4.40
C ASN A 236 27.46 1.75 -5.82
N THR A 237 27.36 0.45 -6.00
CA THR A 237 27.57 -0.25 -7.27
C THR A 237 26.46 -1.20 -7.67
N GLU A 238 25.59 -1.60 -6.72
CA GLU A 238 24.60 -2.64 -6.93
C GLU A 238 23.23 -2.26 -6.36
N VAL A 239 22.17 -2.74 -7.00
CA VAL A 239 20.81 -2.75 -6.48
C VAL A 239 20.39 -4.20 -6.26
N LYS A 240 19.87 -4.49 -5.07
CA LYS A 240 19.56 -5.86 -4.60
C LYS A 240 18.09 -5.97 -4.20
N PRO A 241 17.18 -6.23 -5.16
CA PRO A 241 15.79 -6.51 -4.84
C PRO A 241 15.66 -7.76 -3.98
N THR A 242 14.77 -7.72 -3.00
CA THR A 242 14.42 -8.89 -2.19
C THR A 242 13.38 -9.77 -2.87
N VAL A 243 13.05 -10.91 -2.26
CA VAL A 243 11.97 -11.78 -2.78
C VAL A 243 10.62 -11.05 -2.77
N GLY A 244 10.33 -10.29 -1.70
CA GLY A 244 9.12 -9.47 -1.60
C GLY A 244 9.00 -8.42 -2.72
N TYR A 245 10.12 -7.89 -3.21
CA TYR A 245 10.11 -6.99 -4.36
C TYR A 245 9.43 -7.61 -5.58
N TYR A 246 9.70 -8.89 -5.87
CA TYR A 246 9.10 -9.55 -7.03
C TYR A 246 7.59 -9.73 -6.88
N THR A 247 7.10 -9.96 -5.65
CA THR A 247 5.65 -9.94 -5.37
C THR A 247 5.06 -8.56 -5.70
N GLN A 248 5.66 -7.49 -5.18
CA GLN A 248 5.17 -6.13 -5.43
C GLN A 248 5.26 -5.75 -6.91
N GLN A 249 6.35 -6.13 -7.58
CA GLN A 249 6.52 -5.90 -9.01
C GLN A 249 5.45 -6.62 -9.85
N MET A 250 5.17 -7.89 -9.53
CA MET A 250 4.17 -8.68 -10.24
C MET A 250 2.77 -8.08 -10.08
N TYR A 251 2.41 -7.56 -8.90
CA TYR A 251 1.15 -6.84 -8.70
C TYR A 251 1.17 -5.48 -9.40
N GLY A 252 2.20 -4.65 -9.21
CA GLY A 252 2.26 -3.31 -9.77
C GLY A 252 2.26 -3.27 -11.30
N GLN A 253 2.91 -4.24 -11.96
CA GLN A 253 2.89 -4.38 -13.42
C GLN A 253 1.59 -4.99 -13.96
N ASN A 254 0.76 -5.56 -13.11
CA ASN A 254 -0.45 -6.28 -13.46
C ASN A 254 -1.66 -5.84 -12.61
N ALA A 255 -1.72 -4.57 -12.22
CA ALA A 255 -2.80 -4.05 -11.39
C ALA A 255 -4.16 -4.09 -12.11
N GLY A 256 -4.17 -3.86 -13.43
CA GLY A 256 -5.42 -3.73 -14.19
C GLY A 256 -6.19 -2.44 -13.83
N THR A 257 -7.42 -2.33 -14.34
CA THR A 257 -8.31 -1.19 -14.08
C THR A 257 -9.68 -1.62 -13.56
N GLN A 258 -10.01 -2.90 -13.71
CA GLN A 258 -11.29 -3.46 -13.28
C GLN A 258 -11.08 -4.82 -12.62
N TYR A 259 -11.59 -5.00 -11.40
CA TYR A 259 -11.66 -6.30 -10.76
C TYR A 259 -12.78 -7.15 -11.36
N ILE A 260 -12.50 -8.42 -11.62
CA ILE A 260 -13.47 -9.41 -12.07
C ILE A 260 -13.72 -10.40 -10.94
N THR A 261 -14.98 -10.52 -10.53
CA THR A 261 -15.36 -11.44 -9.46
C THR A 261 -14.83 -12.85 -9.72
N SER A 262 -14.08 -13.37 -8.77
CA SER A 262 -13.39 -14.64 -8.89
C SER A 262 -13.65 -15.53 -7.67
N HIS A 263 -13.70 -16.84 -7.88
CA HIS A 263 -13.96 -17.84 -6.86
C HIS A 263 -13.02 -19.03 -7.02
N ILE A 264 -12.60 -19.61 -5.87
CA ILE A 264 -11.88 -20.88 -5.83
C ILE A 264 -12.80 -21.95 -5.24
N THR A 265 -12.84 -23.12 -5.88
CA THR A 265 -13.41 -24.33 -5.33
C THR A 265 -12.32 -25.37 -5.20
N LEU A 266 -12.04 -25.83 -3.99
CA LEU A 266 -11.05 -26.87 -3.70
C LEU A 266 -11.77 -28.16 -3.30
N SER A 267 -11.24 -29.31 -3.74
CA SER A 267 -11.71 -30.63 -3.34
C SER A 267 -11.50 -30.88 -1.83
N ASN A 268 -10.43 -30.31 -1.26
CA ASN A 268 -10.21 -30.34 0.19
C ASN A 268 -10.91 -29.12 0.83
N GLY A 269 -11.98 -29.37 1.57
CA GLY A 269 -12.78 -28.33 2.23
C GLY A 269 -12.22 -27.81 3.57
N GLN A 270 -11.09 -28.33 4.07
CA GLN A 270 -10.50 -27.89 5.32
C GLN A 270 -10.11 -26.40 5.23
N GLU A 271 -10.46 -25.63 6.24
CA GLU A 271 -10.20 -24.19 6.29
C GLU A 271 -8.70 -23.87 6.14
N ALA A 272 -7.85 -24.62 6.82
CA ALA A 272 -6.41 -24.48 6.74
C ALA A 272 -5.85 -24.63 5.31
N VAL A 273 -6.50 -25.43 4.46
CA VAL A 273 -6.15 -25.60 3.05
C VAL A 273 -6.73 -24.46 2.23
N ARG A 274 -8.02 -24.16 2.41
CA ARG A 274 -8.72 -23.12 1.64
C ARG A 274 -8.08 -21.74 1.80
N LYS A 275 -7.68 -21.39 3.02
CA LYS A 275 -7.04 -20.10 3.32
C LYS A 275 -5.62 -19.94 2.74
N ARG A 276 -5.04 -21.01 2.19
CA ARG A 276 -3.68 -20.97 1.62
C ARG A 276 -3.64 -20.97 0.09
N VAL A 277 -4.79 -20.91 -0.56
CA VAL A 277 -4.88 -20.80 -2.01
C VAL A 277 -5.73 -19.57 -2.34
N GLY A 278 -5.17 -18.64 -3.11
CA GLY A 278 -5.80 -17.38 -3.46
C GLY A 278 -5.93 -17.19 -4.96
N VAL A 279 -6.94 -16.40 -5.37
CA VAL A 279 -7.14 -15.97 -6.75
C VAL A 279 -7.57 -14.50 -6.78
N SER A 280 -7.08 -13.80 -7.78
CA SER A 280 -7.62 -12.50 -8.18
C SER A 280 -7.60 -12.44 -9.70
N VAL A 281 -8.63 -11.85 -10.30
CA VAL A 281 -8.70 -11.61 -11.73
C VAL A 281 -9.02 -10.15 -11.97
N VAL A 282 -8.21 -9.51 -12.80
CA VAL A 282 -8.43 -8.11 -13.20
C VAL A 282 -8.40 -7.98 -14.72
N LYS A 283 -9.04 -6.95 -15.23
CA LYS A 283 -8.95 -6.52 -16.62
C LYS A 283 -8.16 -5.22 -16.71
N ASP A 284 -7.27 -5.15 -17.68
CA ASP A 284 -6.63 -3.91 -18.08
C ASP A 284 -7.39 -3.34 -19.28
N GLU A 285 -8.20 -2.33 -19.05
CA GLU A 285 -9.05 -1.74 -20.09
C GLU A 285 -8.24 -1.03 -21.18
N ALA A 286 -7.02 -0.56 -20.87
CA ALA A 286 -6.17 0.12 -21.83
C ALA A 286 -5.63 -0.86 -22.89
N THR A 287 -5.34 -2.08 -22.51
CA THR A 287 -4.83 -3.13 -23.41
C THR A 287 -5.90 -4.16 -23.82
N GLY A 288 -6.97 -4.27 -23.04
CA GLY A 288 -7.99 -5.30 -23.18
C GLY A 288 -7.60 -6.63 -22.52
N ASP A 289 -6.44 -6.70 -21.87
CA ASP A 289 -5.93 -7.93 -21.30
C ASP A 289 -6.72 -8.40 -20.08
N HIS A 290 -6.84 -9.71 -19.92
CA HIS A 290 -7.30 -10.35 -18.71
C HIS A 290 -6.11 -10.90 -17.93
N ILE A 291 -6.04 -10.62 -16.65
CA ILE A 291 -4.90 -10.95 -15.80
C ILE A 291 -5.38 -11.83 -14.67
N VAL A 292 -4.93 -13.07 -14.66
CA VAL A 292 -5.25 -14.06 -13.62
C VAL A 292 -4.07 -14.18 -12.66
N LYS A 293 -4.29 -13.96 -11.38
CA LYS A 293 -3.30 -14.12 -10.31
C LYS A 293 -3.69 -15.31 -9.44
N LEU A 294 -2.77 -16.22 -9.24
CA LEU A 294 -2.99 -17.46 -8.51
C LEU A 294 -1.87 -17.62 -7.47
N VAL A 295 -2.26 -17.84 -6.22
CA VAL A 295 -1.32 -18.00 -5.09
C VAL A 295 -1.55 -19.35 -4.44
N ASN A 296 -0.47 -20.09 -4.19
CA ASN A 296 -0.46 -21.38 -3.50
C ASN A 296 0.59 -21.37 -2.39
N LEU A 297 0.14 -21.34 -1.12
CA LEU A 297 1.00 -21.44 0.06
C LEU A 297 1.07 -22.88 0.61
N LEU A 298 0.52 -23.86 -0.11
CA LEU A 298 0.60 -25.27 0.30
C LEU A 298 1.96 -25.87 -0.07
N PRO A 299 2.46 -26.85 0.69
CA PRO A 299 3.70 -27.57 0.41
C PRO A 299 3.56 -28.60 -0.72
N VAL A 300 2.48 -28.53 -1.46
CA VAL A 300 2.15 -29.44 -2.57
C VAL A 300 1.63 -28.63 -3.75
N GLU A 301 1.80 -29.16 -4.94
CA GLU A 301 1.17 -28.61 -6.13
C GLU A 301 -0.36 -28.77 -6.09
N VAL A 302 -1.05 -27.83 -6.74
CA VAL A 302 -2.51 -27.87 -6.87
C VAL A 302 -2.89 -27.87 -8.34
N SER A 303 -3.37 -29.01 -8.82
CA SER A 303 -3.93 -29.11 -10.17
C SER A 303 -5.29 -28.43 -10.20
N SER A 304 -5.48 -27.54 -11.15
CA SER A 304 -6.69 -26.75 -11.29
C SER A 304 -7.15 -26.61 -12.73
N THR A 305 -8.39 -26.17 -12.88
CA THR A 305 -8.93 -25.68 -14.15
C THR A 305 -9.37 -24.22 -13.93
N VAL A 306 -8.77 -23.33 -14.70
CA VAL A 306 -9.17 -21.91 -14.75
C VAL A 306 -10.33 -21.77 -15.73
N LYS A 307 -11.43 -21.11 -15.29
CA LYS A 307 -12.61 -20.87 -16.12
C LYS A 307 -12.93 -19.38 -16.13
N LEU A 308 -12.78 -18.74 -17.27
CA LEU A 308 -13.10 -17.33 -17.48
C LEU A 308 -14.54 -17.22 -18.03
N LYS A 309 -15.52 -17.12 -17.14
CA LYS A 309 -16.94 -17.07 -17.51
C LYS A 309 -17.36 -15.69 -17.99
N GLY A 310 -18.14 -15.64 -19.08
CA GLY A 310 -18.64 -14.38 -19.63
C GLY A 310 -17.60 -13.55 -20.37
N ILE A 311 -16.42 -14.12 -20.62
CA ILE A 311 -15.34 -13.51 -21.38
C ILE A 311 -15.27 -14.25 -22.71
N ASP A 312 -15.22 -13.52 -23.82
CA ASP A 312 -14.97 -14.08 -25.15
C ASP A 312 -13.48 -13.84 -25.48
N LEU A 313 -12.75 -14.92 -25.73
CA LEU A 313 -11.34 -14.87 -26.10
C LEU A 313 -11.15 -15.43 -27.49
N GLN A 314 -10.85 -14.56 -28.45
CA GLN A 314 -10.55 -14.94 -29.81
C GLN A 314 -9.03 -15.09 -30.00
N ASN A 315 -8.58 -16.29 -30.36
CA ASN A 315 -7.15 -16.61 -30.57
C ASN A 315 -6.24 -16.07 -29.45
N PRO A 316 -6.46 -16.46 -28.18
CA PRO A 316 -5.71 -15.91 -27.06
C PRO A 316 -4.23 -16.28 -27.13
N SER A 317 -3.38 -15.36 -26.71
CA SER A 317 -1.99 -15.63 -26.35
C SER A 317 -1.77 -15.22 -24.91
N ALA A 318 -0.85 -15.87 -24.21
CA ALA A 318 -0.59 -15.50 -22.82
C ALA A 318 0.89 -15.58 -22.44
N VAL A 319 1.25 -14.77 -21.47
CA VAL A 319 2.52 -14.85 -20.77
C VAL A 319 2.28 -15.18 -19.30
N LYS A 320 3.16 -15.98 -18.74
CA LYS A 320 3.13 -16.39 -17.34
C LYS A 320 4.37 -15.86 -16.63
N THR A 321 4.15 -15.18 -15.50
CA THR A 321 5.22 -14.82 -14.57
C THR A 321 5.03 -15.63 -13.29
N LEU A 322 6.07 -16.34 -12.86
CA LEU A 322 6.06 -17.26 -11.73
C LEU A 322 7.13 -16.87 -10.73
N LEU A 323 6.75 -16.75 -9.46
CA LEU A 323 7.61 -16.69 -8.29
C LEU A 323 7.37 -17.97 -7.48
N THR A 324 8.41 -18.77 -7.22
CA THR A 324 8.31 -20.01 -6.43
C THR A 324 9.68 -20.37 -5.84
N GLY A 325 9.67 -21.14 -4.78
CA GLY A 325 10.89 -21.61 -4.11
C GLY A 325 10.61 -22.27 -2.77
N ASP A 326 11.67 -22.67 -2.07
CA ASP A 326 11.57 -23.10 -0.68
C ASP A 326 11.09 -21.91 0.20
N PRO A 327 10.22 -22.11 1.20
CA PRO A 327 9.72 -21.04 2.06
C PRO A 327 10.80 -20.15 2.66
N LYS A 328 11.98 -20.70 2.95
CA LYS A 328 13.11 -19.98 3.53
C LYS A 328 14.03 -19.32 2.50
N ASP A 329 13.79 -19.54 1.21
CA ASP A 329 14.62 -18.97 0.15
C ASP A 329 14.51 -17.43 0.15
N LYS A 330 15.67 -16.77 0.25
CA LYS A 330 15.83 -15.31 0.21
C LYS A 330 16.35 -14.80 -1.13
N GLN A 331 16.58 -15.69 -2.12
CA GLN A 331 17.19 -15.38 -3.40
C GLN A 331 16.28 -15.65 -4.59
N ALA A 332 15.09 -16.20 -4.35
CA ALA A 332 14.12 -16.49 -5.39
C ALA A 332 13.75 -15.22 -6.19
N ARG A 333 13.57 -15.39 -7.49
CA ARG A 333 13.20 -14.33 -8.42
C ARG A 333 12.03 -14.76 -9.27
N SER A 334 11.22 -13.82 -9.71
CA SER A 334 10.18 -14.12 -10.69
C SER A 334 10.76 -14.41 -12.07
N VAL A 335 10.15 -15.36 -12.77
CA VAL A 335 10.53 -15.76 -14.15
C VAL A 335 9.33 -15.62 -15.05
N THR A 336 9.50 -14.94 -16.18
CA THR A 336 8.46 -14.78 -17.19
C THR A 336 8.72 -15.70 -18.39
N SER A 337 7.68 -16.37 -18.87
CA SER A 337 7.71 -17.26 -20.03
C SER A 337 6.40 -17.21 -20.81
N ALA A 338 6.41 -17.68 -22.05
CA ALA A 338 5.18 -17.91 -22.79
C ALA A 338 4.32 -18.97 -22.06
N PHE A 339 3.00 -18.75 -22.04
CA PHE A 339 2.03 -19.72 -21.54
C PHE A 339 1.27 -20.31 -22.74
N VAL A 340 1.59 -21.53 -23.09
CA VAL A 340 1.13 -22.17 -24.34
C VAL A 340 -0.16 -22.98 -24.16
N ASP A 341 -0.53 -23.31 -22.93
CA ASP A 341 -1.69 -24.15 -22.62
C ASP A 341 -3.03 -23.44 -22.68
N ILE A 342 -3.03 -22.17 -23.12
CA ILE A 342 -4.24 -21.39 -23.25
C ILE A 342 -4.95 -21.69 -24.56
N GLY A 343 -5.96 -22.57 -24.51
CA GLY A 343 -6.78 -22.94 -25.66
C GLY A 343 -8.10 -22.16 -25.79
N GLY A 344 -8.38 -21.24 -24.85
CA GLY A 344 -9.65 -20.50 -24.78
C GLY A 344 -9.96 -20.03 -23.37
N THR A 345 -11.24 -19.93 -23.05
CA THR A 345 -11.75 -19.43 -21.75
C THR A 345 -11.69 -20.47 -20.63
N GLU A 346 -11.35 -21.72 -20.96
CA GLU A 346 -11.14 -22.81 -19.99
C GLU A 346 -9.81 -23.50 -20.30
N PHE A 347 -8.92 -23.58 -19.30
CA PHE A 347 -7.61 -24.18 -19.46
C PHE A 347 -7.11 -24.80 -18.16
N PRO A 348 -6.32 -25.89 -18.23
CA PRO A 348 -5.68 -26.49 -17.06
C PRO A 348 -4.52 -25.61 -16.59
N TYR A 349 -4.31 -25.55 -15.28
CA TYR A 349 -3.11 -24.99 -14.68
C TYR A 349 -2.77 -25.70 -13.37
N THR A 350 -1.52 -26.16 -13.26
CA THR A 350 -0.99 -26.70 -12.01
C THR A 350 -0.20 -25.61 -11.29
N LEU A 351 -0.70 -25.17 -10.14
CA LEU A 351 -0.01 -24.23 -9.26
C LEU A 351 1.13 -24.99 -8.56
N PRO A 352 2.40 -24.61 -8.76
CA PRO A 352 3.49 -25.24 -8.01
C PRO A 352 3.30 -25.06 -6.49
N ALA A 353 3.91 -25.95 -5.69
CA ALA A 353 4.02 -25.72 -4.26
C ALA A 353 4.71 -24.38 -4.00
N TYR A 354 4.24 -23.65 -2.98
CA TYR A 354 4.80 -22.34 -2.61
C TYR A 354 5.03 -21.43 -3.82
N SER A 355 3.94 -20.98 -4.44
CA SER A 355 4.04 -20.18 -5.67
C SER A 355 3.06 -19.01 -5.73
N PHE A 356 3.49 -17.98 -6.44
CA PHE A 356 2.64 -16.91 -6.96
C PHE A 356 2.79 -16.85 -8.48
N THR A 357 1.68 -16.96 -9.17
CA THR A 357 1.61 -16.96 -10.64
C THR A 357 0.74 -15.81 -11.13
N VAL A 358 1.21 -15.08 -12.11
CA VAL A 358 0.42 -14.14 -12.90
C VAL A 358 0.36 -14.66 -14.34
N ILE A 359 -0.85 -14.84 -14.87
CA ILE A 359 -1.10 -15.20 -16.28
C ILE A 359 -1.78 -13.99 -16.92
N ARG A 360 -1.07 -13.29 -17.79
CA ARG A 360 -1.60 -12.17 -18.57
C ARG A 360 -2.01 -12.66 -19.94
N ILE A 361 -3.30 -12.54 -20.24
CA ILE A 361 -3.95 -13.08 -21.42
C ILE A 361 -4.29 -11.94 -22.36
N HIS A 362 -3.71 -11.98 -23.55
CA HIS A 362 -3.96 -11.03 -24.63
C HIS A 362 -4.99 -11.60 -25.59
N GLU A 363 -5.95 -10.79 -25.95
CA GLU A 363 -6.89 -11.09 -27.01
C GLU A 363 -6.32 -10.59 -28.34
N ASN A 364 -6.01 -11.51 -29.24
CA ASN A 364 -5.60 -11.18 -30.60
C ASN A 364 -6.84 -10.87 -31.41
N LYS A 365 -7.36 -9.65 -31.34
CA LYS A 365 -8.39 -9.21 -32.27
C LYS A 365 -7.81 -9.27 -33.68
N GLY A 366 -8.32 -10.19 -34.50
CA GLY A 366 -7.91 -10.29 -35.90
C GLY A 366 -8.00 -8.91 -36.57
N LYS A 367 -6.95 -8.54 -37.30
CA LYS A 367 -6.93 -7.32 -38.12
C LYS A 367 -8.01 -7.40 -39.21
#